data_a42e4ee989fe9e6a8e9fb538223d639e
#
_entry.id   a42e4ee989fe9e6a8e9fb538223d639e
#
_cell.length_a   1.000
_cell.length_b   1.000
_cell.length_c   1.000
_cell.angle_alpha   90.00
_cell.angle_beta   90.00
_cell.angle_gamma   90.00
#
_symmetry.space_group_name_H-M   'P 1'
#
loop_
_entity.id
_entity.type
_entity.pdbx_description
1 polymer ?
#
loop_
_entity_poly.entity_id
_entity_poly.type
_entity_poly.pdbx_seq_one_letter_code
_entity_poly.pdbx_strand_id
1 'polypeptide(L)'
;MLTPIAPKILTFIATHTCTSACKGCCFACSPKKRSTLSAAFMKRIVDCVVSSMPTIQVVVFTGGECTLLRDELFDTIAHCSRHGLNTRIVSNGHWAIDDAMRAHTVSQIAASELTEINFSTGSEHQKFVPLSAIAKAITDCANVPSIKAIAVNIEAHSDVQNPNEHILGELEQLNDEPSMLLLQRKLLLLNSPWMGAYRSHELSLGQINSRHCDNLFSGIYINPEQQMLACCGLSCEHIPFLKLGRVLDDGSNLQSLYQRQYNDLLKLWLFTEGPTKMLQFCGAEHPQNTHVCEDCLNLLLNEQHLRRLMSISQEKANSLLLSYQLKAAQQS
;
A
#
# COMPACT_ATOMS: atom_id res chain seq x y z
N MET A 1 -24.21 -15.08 -11.02
CA MET A 1 -22.79 -14.66 -10.96
C MET A 1 -22.70 -13.44 -10.06
N LEU A 2 -21.66 -13.35 -9.24
CA LEU A 2 -21.39 -12.15 -8.43
C LEU A 2 -21.00 -10.99 -9.35
N THR A 3 -21.48 -9.79 -9.05
CA THR A 3 -21.00 -8.57 -9.71
C THR A 3 -19.64 -8.22 -9.16
N PRO A 4 -18.57 -8.22 -9.96
CA PRO A 4 -17.25 -7.82 -9.48
C PRO A 4 -17.23 -6.33 -9.11
N ILE A 5 -16.54 -6.00 -8.01
CA ILE A 5 -16.19 -4.61 -7.69
C ILE A 5 -15.17 -4.14 -8.73
N ALA A 6 -15.42 -2.97 -9.31
CA ALA A 6 -14.49 -2.40 -10.27
C ALA A 6 -13.23 -1.87 -9.57
N PRO A 7 -12.01 -2.30 -9.94
CA PRO A 7 -10.80 -1.81 -9.33
C PRO A 7 -10.59 -0.33 -9.68
N LYS A 8 -10.17 0.47 -8.70
CA LYS A 8 -9.93 1.92 -8.86
C LYS A 8 -8.44 2.28 -8.85
N ILE A 9 -7.59 1.36 -8.40
CA ILE A 9 -6.17 1.60 -8.15
C ILE A 9 -5.34 0.48 -8.80
N LEU A 10 -4.26 0.86 -9.48
CA LEU A 10 -3.16 -0.02 -9.84
C LEU A 10 -1.96 0.31 -8.96
N THR A 11 -1.42 -0.66 -8.25
CA THR A 11 -0.24 -0.49 -7.40
C THR A 11 0.90 -1.38 -7.88
N PHE A 12 2.03 -0.77 -8.18
CA PHE A 12 3.29 -1.46 -8.35
C PHE A 12 4.08 -1.41 -7.04
N ILE A 13 4.35 -2.57 -6.45
CA ILE A 13 5.45 -2.73 -5.52
C ILE A 13 6.70 -2.78 -6.39
N ALA A 14 7.20 -1.60 -6.79
CA ALA A 14 8.10 -1.46 -7.92
C ALA A 14 9.46 -2.12 -7.69
N THR A 15 9.90 -2.19 -6.43
CA THR A 15 11.18 -2.80 -6.05
C THR A 15 11.18 -3.27 -4.60
N HIS A 16 11.95 -4.31 -4.29
CA HIS A 16 12.32 -4.67 -2.91
C HIS A 16 13.66 -4.06 -2.47
N THR A 17 14.37 -3.37 -3.38
CA THR A 17 15.56 -2.60 -3.02
C THR A 17 15.15 -1.34 -2.24
N CYS A 18 15.83 -1.08 -1.13
CA CYS A 18 15.60 0.12 -0.32
C CYS A 18 16.93 0.67 0.17
N THR A 19 17.01 1.98 0.39
CA THR A 19 18.15 2.62 1.07
C THR A 19 18.17 2.35 2.56
N SER A 20 17.02 1.94 3.12
CA SER A 20 16.82 1.64 4.53
C SER A 20 16.66 0.14 4.77
N ALA A 21 16.89 -0.28 6.00
CA ALA A 21 16.70 -1.65 6.48
C ALA A 21 15.86 -1.62 7.77
N CYS A 22 14.67 -1.03 7.71
CA CYS A 22 13.79 -0.84 8.85
C CYS A 22 13.41 -2.19 9.46
N LYS A 23 13.51 -2.28 10.78
CA LYS A 23 13.11 -3.47 11.53
C LYS A 23 11.59 -3.61 11.44
N GLY A 24 11.10 -4.56 10.68
CA GLY A 24 9.67 -4.79 10.50
C GLY A 24 9.06 -4.12 9.28
N CYS A 25 9.86 -3.86 8.28
CA CYS A 25 9.36 -3.48 6.97
C CYS A 25 8.35 -4.52 6.46
N CYS A 26 7.13 -4.09 6.10
CA CYS A 26 6.05 -4.97 5.65
C CYS A 26 6.40 -5.77 4.38
N PHE A 27 7.29 -5.25 3.54
CA PHE A 27 7.79 -5.94 2.34
C PHE A 27 9.17 -6.59 2.55
N ALA A 28 9.71 -6.55 3.77
CA ALA A 28 11.06 -7.03 4.09
C ALA A 28 12.14 -6.46 3.14
N CYS A 29 12.00 -5.20 2.76
CA CYS A 29 12.91 -4.49 1.88
C CYS A 29 14.25 -4.17 2.56
N SER A 30 15.30 -4.07 1.77
CA SER A 30 16.61 -3.69 2.28
C SER A 30 17.58 -3.33 1.14
N PRO A 31 18.77 -2.74 1.43
CA PRO A 31 19.81 -2.52 0.43
C PRO A 31 20.37 -3.79 -0.21
N LYS A 32 20.11 -4.96 0.38
CA LYS A 32 20.59 -6.26 -0.14
C LYS A 32 19.63 -6.90 -1.14
N LYS A 33 18.38 -6.49 -1.18
CA LYS A 33 17.38 -6.99 -2.14
C LYS A 33 17.63 -6.39 -3.52
N ARG A 34 17.23 -7.12 -4.58
CA ARG A 34 17.48 -6.72 -5.98
C ARG A 34 16.26 -6.86 -6.88
N SER A 35 15.17 -7.50 -6.40
CA SER A 35 13.97 -7.66 -7.20
C SER A 35 13.38 -6.30 -7.56
N THR A 36 13.12 -6.09 -8.84
CA THR A 36 12.64 -4.80 -9.37
C THR A 36 11.84 -5.05 -10.65
N LEU A 37 10.72 -4.34 -10.80
CA LEU A 37 9.97 -4.29 -12.05
C LEU A 37 10.67 -3.36 -13.04
N SER A 38 10.76 -3.76 -14.31
CA SER A 38 11.26 -2.87 -15.35
C SER A 38 10.22 -1.83 -15.76
N ALA A 39 10.67 -0.65 -16.16
CA ALA A 39 9.79 0.40 -16.71
C ALA A 39 8.99 -0.11 -17.91
N ALA A 40 9.61 -0.91 -18.78
CA ALA A 40 8.93 -1.48 -19.94
C ALA A 40 7.77 -2.38 -19.55
N PHE A 41 7.92 -3.21 -18.51
CA PHE A 41 6.82 -4.03 -17.98
C PHE A 41 5.72 -3.13 -17.40
N MET A 42 6.06 -2.21 -16.50
CA MET A 42 5.07 -1.34 -15.86
C MET A 42 4.27 -0.53 -16.88
N LYS A 43 4.90 0.02 -17.92
CA LYS A 43 4.22 0.77 -18.99
C LYS A 43 3.24 -0.12 -19.77
N ARG A 44 3.64 -1.34 -20.15
CA ARG A 44 2.71 -2.29 -20.83
C ARG A 44 1.51 -2.65 -19.95
N ILE A 45 1.71 -2.81 -18.65
CA ILE A 45 0.60 -3.05 -17.73
C ILE A 45 -0.33 -1.83 -17.64
N VAL A 46 0.21 -0.62 -17.62
CA VAL A 46 -0.59 0.61 -17.69
C VAL A 46 -1.42 0.66 -18.97
N ASP A 47 -0.84 0.37 -20.13
CA ASP A 47 -1.54 0.35 -21.42
C ASP A 47 -2.67 -0.69 -21.42
N CYS A 48 -2.41 -1.88 -20.88
CA CYS A 48 -3.41 -2.94 -20.74
C CYS A 48 -4.56 -2.50 -19.81
N VAL A 49 -4.25 -1.87 -18.68
CA VAL A 49 -5.23 -1.40 -17.71
C VAL A 49 -6.09 -0.29 -18.28
N VAL A 50 -5.51 0.69 -18.96
CA VAL A 50 -6.24 1.78 -19.63
C VAL A 50 -7.25 1.25 -20.62
N SER A 51 -6.88 0.21 -21.39
CA SER A 51 -7.75 -0.38 -22.41
C SER A 51 -8.82 -1.32 -21.87
N SER A 52 -8.52 -2.08 -20.80
CA SER A 52 -9.37 -3.18 -20.33
C SER A 52 -10.08 -2.93 -18.99
N MET A 53 -9.59 -1.96 -18.20
CA MET A 53 -10.09 -1.64 -16.85
C MET A 53 -10.20 -0.12 -16.64
N PRO A 54 -11.10 0.57 -17.36
CA PRO A 54 -11.17 2.04 -17.38
C PRO A 54 -11.61 2.67 -16.04
N THR A 55 -11.96 1.87 -15.05
CA THR A 55 -12.29 2.34 -13.70
C THR A 55 -11.07 2.65 -12.86
N ILE A 56 -9.87 2.22 -13.27
CA ILE A 56 -8.61 2.57 -12.62
C ILE A 56 -8.29 4.03 -12.91
N GLN A 57 -8.12 4.81 -11.86
CA GLN A 57 -7.89 6.26 -11.91
C GLN A 57 -6.54 6.66 -11.32
N VAL A 58 -5.93 5.78 -10.52
CA VAL A 58 -4.71 6.07 -9.78
C VAL A 58 -3.70 4.94 -9.98
N VAL A 59 -2.46 5.29 -10.28
CA VAL A 59 -1.32 4.37 -10.28
C VAL A 59 -0.39 4.72 -9.14
N VAL A 60 -0.11 3.75 -8.28
CA VAL A 60 0.75 3.90 -7.09
C VAL A 60 2.06 3.15 -7.31
N PHE A 61 3.17 3.82 -7.04
CA PHE A 61 4.51 3.23 -7.02
C PHE A 61 5.02 3.19 -5.59
N THR A 62 5.29 2.00 -5.09
CA THR A 62 5.71 1.74 -3.72
C THR A 62 6.74 0.60 -3.68
N GLY A 63 6.98 0.00 -2.52
CA GLY A 63 7.86 -1.14 -2.31
C GLY A 63 8.94 -0.83 -1.29
N GLY A 64 10.22 -0.98 -1.67
CA GLY A 64 11.35 -0.51 -0.90
C GLY A 64 11.46 1.01 -1.01
N GLU A 65 12.35 1.47 -1.88
CA GLU A 65 12.41 2.89 -2.23
C GLU A 65 12.28 3.01 -3.77
N CYS A 66 11.09 3.36 -4.24
CA CYS A 66 10.79 3.38 -5.67
C CYS A 66 11.63 4.41 -6.45
N THR A 67 12.07 5.50 -5.81
CA THR A 67 12.93 6.51 -6.46
C THR A 67 14.31 5.99 -6.86
N LEU A 68 14.71 4.81 -6.36
CA LEU A 68 15.93 4.13 -6.82
C LEU A 68 15.86 3.65 -8.27
N LEU A 69 14.66 3.59 -8.87
CA LEU A 69 14.48 3.35 -10.30
C LEU A 69 14.85 4.57 -11.15
N ARG A 70 15.07 5.74 -10.53
CA ARG A 70 15.52 6.97 -11.19
C ARG A 70 14.65 7.33 -12.40
N ASP A 71 15.28 7.59 -13.56
CA ASP A 71 14.62 7.99 -14.80
C ASP A 71 13.51 7.00 -15.22
N GLU A 72 13.71 5.71 -15.00
CA GLU A 72 12.71 4.68 -15.32
C GLU A 72 11.40 4.86 -14.56
N LEU A 73 11.46 5.30 -13.29
CA LEU A 73 10.26 5.62 -12.50
C LEU A 73 9.53 6.82 -13.11
N PHE A 74 10.26 7.93 -13.30
CA PHE A 74 9.66 9.18 -13.75
C PHE A 74 9.15 9.10 -15.19
N ASP A 75 9.82 8.35 -16.06
CA ASP A 75 9.33 8.00 -17.38
C ASP A 75 8.02 7.19 -17.34
N THR A 76 7.89 6.31 -16.36
CA THR A 76 6.67 5.53 -16.17
C THR A 76 5.54 6.41 -15.61
N ILE A 77 5.84 7.32 -14.70
CA ILE A 77 4.88 8.31 -14.17
C ILE A 77 4.39 9.21 -15.32
N ALA A 78 5.31 9.76 -16.13
CA ALA A 78 4.94 10.56 -17.29
C ALA A 78 4.08 9.77 -18.31
N HIS A 79 4.33 8.47 -18.45
CA HIS A 79 3.49 7.61 -19.27
C HIS A 79 2.06 7.50 -18.70
N CYS A 80 1.90 7.34 -17.40
CA CYS A 80 0.59 7.35 -16.73
C CYS A 80 -0.13 8.70 -16.91
N SER A 81 0.59 9.82 -16.75
CA SER A 81 0.03 11.18 -16.93
C SER A 81 -0.52 11.39 -18.33
N ARG A 82 0.19 10.93 -19.37
CA ARG A 82 -0.30 11.00 -20.77
C ARG A 82 -1.60 10.23 -21.00
N HIS A 83 -1.89 9.23 -20.17
CA HIS A 83 -3.17 8.51 -20.17
C HIS A 83 -4.24 9.13 -19.25
N GLY A 84 -3.96 10.29 -18.65
CA GLY A 84 -4.87 10.99 -17.74
C GLY A 84 -5.02 10.34 -16.37
N LEU A 85 -4.11 9.43 -16.00
CA LEU A 85 -4.11 8.76 -14.71
C LEU A 85 -3.42 9.63 -13.66
N ASN A 86 -4.00 9.72 -12.46
CA ASN A 86 -3.29 10.27 -11.31
C ASN A 86 -2.22 9.29 -10.85
N THR A 87 -1.11 9.84 -10.33
CA THR A 87 0.02 9.03 -9.91
C THR A 87 0.42 9.35 -8.47
N ARG A 88 0.82 8.33 -7.74
CA ARG A 88 1.31 8.45 -6.36
C ARG A 88 2.62 7.70 -6.21
N ILE A 89 3.60 8.32 -5.57
CA ILE A 89 4.77 7.60 -5.06
C ILE A 89 4.72 7.51 -3.54
N VAL A 90 5.24 6.40 -2.99
CA VAL A 90 5.53 6.23 -1.56
C VAL A 90 7.03 6.15 -1.40
N SER A 91 7.61 7.08 -0.67
CA SER A 91 9.06 7.26 -0.54
C SER A 91 9.46 7.46 0.91
N ASN A 92 10.62 6.94 1.29
CA ASN A 92 11.26 7.27 2.56
C ASN A 92 12.01 8.62 2.52
N GLY A 93 12.05 9.28 1.36
CA GLY A 93 12.67 10.59 1.22
C GLY A 93 14.21 10.62 1.28
N HIS A 94 14.88 9.48 1.17
CA HIS A 94 16.34 9.41 1.20
C HIS A 94 17.03 10.37 0.20
N TRP A 95 16.44 10.58 -0.95
CA TRP A 95 16.92 11.48 -1.98
C TRP A 95 16.98 12.95 -1.54
N ALA A 96 16.33 13.31 -0.42
CA ALA A 96 16.31 14.68 0.09
C ALA A 96 17.40 14.96 1.14
N ILE A 97 18.23 13.97 1.49
CA ILE A 97 19.39 14.17 2.38
C ILE A 97 20.44 15.05 1.71
N ASP A 98 20.71 14.82 0.43
CA ASP A 98 21.63 15.62 -0.38
C ASP A 98 20.86 16.69 -1.16
N ASP A 99 21.31 17.95 -1.08
CA ASP A 99 20.60 19.08 -1.67
C ASP A 99 20.58 19.03 -3.22
N ALA A 100 21.64 18.53 -3.85
CA ALA A 100 21.70 18.40 -5.32
C ALA A 100 20.79 17.26 -5.80
N MET A 101 20.81 16.13 -5.11
CA MET A 101 19.92 15.01 -5.40
C MET A 101 18.44 15.39 -5.17
N ARG A 102 18.17 16.19 -4.14
CA ARG A 102 16.82 16.70 -3.86
C ARG A 102 16.33 17.58 -4.99
N ALA A 103 17.12 18.57 -5.39
CA ALA A 103 16.76 19.46 -6.49
C ALA A 103 16.53 18.71 -7.80
N HIS A 104 17.38 17.73 -8.11
CA HIS A 104 17.22 16.87 -9.29
C HIS A 104 15.92 16.04 -9.22
N THR A 105 15.65 15.39 -8.08
CA THR A 105 14.44 14.56 -7.91
C THR A 105 13.16 15.39 -8.01
N VAL A 106 13.15 16.59 -7.40
CA VAL A 106 12.00 17.52 -7.50
C VAL A 106 11.78 17.98 -8.95
N SER A 107 12.85 18.24 -9.70
CA SER A 107 12.76 18.55 -11.14
C SER A 107 12.13 17.39 -11.93
N GLN A 108 12.50 16.14 -11.64
CA GLN A 108 11.90 14.98 -12.29
C GLN A 108 10.44 14.75 -11.88
N ILE A 109 10.09 14.98 -10.61
CA ILE A 109 8.71 14.98 -10.12
C ILE A 109 7.85 15.97 -10.93
N ALA A 110 8.37 17.19 -11.14
CA ALA A 110 7.66 18.21 -11.91
C ALA A 110 7.52 17.81 -13.40
N ALA A 111 8.61 17.37 -14.01
CA ALA A 111 8.62 16.97 -15.43
C ALA A 111 7.75 15.76 -15.74
N SER A 112 7.60 14.84 -14.79
CA SER A 112 6.75 13.64 -14.93
C SER A 112 5.27 13.90 -14.60
N GLU A 113 4.92 15.08 -14.11
CA GLU A 113 3.57 15.45 -13.68
C GLU A 113 3.01 14.55 -12.57
N LEU A 114 3.87 14.14 -11.63
CA LEU A 114 3.43 13.40 -10.45
C LEU A 114 2.34 14.18 -9.70
N THR A 115 1.26 13.48 -9.29
CA THR A 115 0.11 14.14 -8.65
C THR A 115 0.07 14.02 -7.13
N GLU A 116 0.71 13.00 -6.55
CA GLU A 116 0.74 12.80 -5.11
C GLU A 116 2.06 12.17 -4.65
N ILE A 117 2.56 12.63 -3.52
CA ILE A 117 3.71 12.03 -2.86
C ILE A 117 3.39 11.72 -1.40
N ASN A 118 3.69 10.49 -0.97
CA ASN A 118 3.53 10.02 0.40
C ASN A 118 4.91 9.72 0.97
N PHE A 119 5.30 10.45 2.01
CA PHE A 119 6.51 10.19 2.77
C PHE A 119 6.24 9.24 3.93
N SER A 120 7.21 8.38 4.24
CA SER A 120 7.21 7.55 5.43
C SER A 120 8.25 8.08 6.42
N THR A 121 7.86 8.24 7.68
CA THR A 121 8.76 8.65 8.76
C THR A 121 8.38 7.97 10.09
N GLY A 122 9.18 8.20 11.11
CA GLY A 122 9.03 7.62 12.44
C GLY A 122 10.37 7.14 12.99
N SER A 123 10.37 6.63 14.19
CA SER A 123 11.60 6.27 14.92
C SER A 123 12.48 5.25 14.19
N GLU A 124 11.88 4.31 13.44
CA GLU A 124 12.64 3.34 12.65
C GLU A 124 13.15 3.94 11.34
N HIS A 125 12.34 4.75 10.66
CA HIS A 125 12.75 5.42 9.42
C HIS A 125 13.83 6.47 9.67
N GLN A 126 13.75 7.23 10.77
CA GLN A 126 14.72 8.26 11.12
C GLN A 126 16.12 7.74 11.46
N LYS A 127 16.29 6.43 11.67
CA LYS A 127 17.62 5.81 11.73
C LYS A 127 18.38 5.92 10.40
N PHE A 128 17.68 6.16 9.29
CA PHE A 128 18.22 6.20 7.94
C PHE A 128 18.00 7.54 7.26
N VAL A 129 16.86 8.21 7.49
CA VAL A 129 16.48 9.47 6.86
C VAL A 129 16.01 10.43 7.95
N PRO A 130 16.75 11.52 8.21
CA PRO A 130 16.39 12.48 9.25
C PRO A 130 15.09 13.24 8.87
N LEU A 131 14.30 13.62 9.88
CA LEU A 131 13.06 14.36 9.69
C LEU A 131 13.27 15.67 8.93
N SER A 132 14.39 16.34 9.16
CA SER A 132 14.75 17.58 8.46
C SER A 132 14.87 17.40 6.93
N ALA A 133 15.29 16.24 6.44
CA ALA A 133 15.30 15.94 5.00
C ALA A 133 13.87 15.80 4.46
N ILE A 134 12.99 15.13 5.21
CA ILE A 134 11.58 15.01 4.85
C ILE A 134 10.90 16.39 4.82
N ALA A 135 11.16 17.24 5.81
CA ALA A 135 10.63 18.61 5.86
C ALA A 135 11.04 19.42 4.63
N LYS A 136 12.32 19.40 4.25
CA LYS A 136 12.81 20.05 3.02
C LYS A 136 12.12 19.50 1.77
N ALA A 137 11.98 18.17 1.67
CA ALA A 137 11.30 17.54 0.55
C ALA A 137 9.83 17.95 0.43
N ILE A 138 9.12 18.03 1.55
CA ILE A 138 7.72 18.48 1.62
C ILE A 138 7.61 19.91 1.08
N THR A 139 8.45 20.83 1.57
CA THR A 139 8.45 22.24 1.16
C THR A 139 8.74 22.37 -0.34
N ASP A 140 9.74 21.66 -0.87
CA ASP A 140 10.07 21.72 -2.29
C ASP A 140 8.95 21.11 -3.15
N CYS A 141 8.40 19.97 -2.77
CA CYS A 141 7.28 19.34 -3.48
C CYS A 141 6.00 20.18 -3.44
N ALA A 142 5.76 20.96 -2.38
CA ALA A 142 4.61 21.86 -2.28
C ALA A 142 4.64 22.94 -3.38
N ASN A 143 5.80 23.31 -3.88
CA ASN A 143 5.98 24.26 -4.96
C ASN A 143 5.84 23.66 -6.37
N VAL A 144 5.67 22.33 -6.49
CA VAL A 144 5.47 21.67 -7.79
C VAL A 144 4.00 21.77 -8.20
N PRO A 145 3.67 22.39 -9.35
CA PRO A 145 2.26 22.63 -9.72
C PRO A 145 1.42 21.37 -9.91
N SER A 146 2.01 20.26 -10.37
CA SER A 146 1.31 19.00 -10.59
C SER A 146 0.94 18.26 -9.30
N ILE A 147 1.65 18.51 -8.20
CA ILE A 147 1.38 17.89 -6.91
C ILE A 147 0.08 18.44 -6.32
N LYS A 148 -0.91 17.58 -6.15
CA LYS A 148 -2.22 17.87 -5.58
C LYS A 148 -2.30 17.52 -4.09
N ALA A 149 -1.50 16.54 -3.63
CA ALA A 149 -1.48 16.11 -2.25
C ALA A 149 -0.08 15.66 -1.83
N ILE A 150 0.26 15.95 -0.59
CA ILE A 150 1.46 15.46 0.09
C ILE A 150 0.97 14.80 1.38
N ALA A 151 1.27 13.52 1.58
CA ALA A 151 0.96 12.82 2.80
C ALA A 151 2.24 12.40 3.53
N VAL A 152 2.19 12.37 4.85
CA VAL A 152 3.26 11.79 5.66
C VAL A 152 2.67 10.70 6.54
N ASN A 153 3.14 9.47 6.31
CA ASN A 153 2.80 8.32 7.14
C ASN A 153 3.81 8.23 8.28
N ILE A 154 3.31 8.45 9.50
CA ILE A 154 4.11 8.38 10.73
C ILE A 154 3.87 7.02 11.37
N GLU A 155 4.93 6.33 11.74
CA GLU A 155 4.83 5.07 12.48
C GLU A 155 4.07 5.27 13.79
N ALA A 156 3.02 4.48 14.01
CA ALA A 156 2.27 4.46 15.25
C ALA A 156 2.70 3.26 16.11
N HIS A 157 3.09 3.54 17.34
CA HIS A 157 3.40 2.54 18.35
C HIS A 157 2.28 2.47 19.37
N SER A 158 2.03 1.31 19.92
CA SER A 158 0.96 1.07 20.88
C SER A 158 1.27 1.51 22.30
N ASP A 159 2.52 1.86 22.57
CA ASP A 159 2.97 2.18 23.92
C ASP A 159 2.38 3.52 24.39
N VAL A 160 2.17 3.61 25.69
CA VAL A 160 1.58 4.75 26.41
C VAL A 160 2.34 6.06 26.14
N GLN A 161 3.55 5.98 25.62
CA GLN A 161 4.34 7.09 25.09
C GLN A 161 4.66 6.79 23.62
N ASN A 162 3.87 7.34 22.70
CA ASN A 162 4.21 7.28 21.29
C ASN A 162 5.54 8.04 21.06
N PRO A 163 6.66 7.34 20.73
CA PRO A 163 7.96 7.97 20.54
C PRO A 163 7.97 8.97 19.38
N ASN A 164 6.93 8.96 18.56
CA ASN A 164 6.80 9.78 17.37
C ASN A 164 5.86 11.01 17.56
N GLU A 165 5.39 11.26 18.80
CA GLU A 165 4.49 12.37 19.07
C GLU A 165 5.10 13.74 18.72
N HIS A 166 6.40 13.93 18.99
CA HIS A 166 7.13 15.14 18.63
C HIS A 166 7.18 15.37 17.12
N ILE A 167 7.22 14.30 16.30
CA ILE A 167 7.24 14.39 14.84
C ILE A 167 5.98 15.06 14.31
N LEU A 168 4.84 14.74 14.91
CA LEU A 168 3.57 15.32 14.53
C LEU A 168 3.61 16.84 14.68
N GLY A 169 4.05 17.32 15.88
CA GLY A 169 4.15 18.76 16.16
C GLY A 169 5.14 19.49 15.24
N GLU A 170 6.28 18.87 14.91
CA GLU A 170 7.24 19.47 13.98
C GLU A 170 6.67 19.56 12.55
N LEU A 171 5.94 18.56 12.09
CA LEU A 171 5.36 18.53 10.74
C LEU A 171 4.11 19.42 10.64
N GLU A 172 3.33 19.58 11.71
CA GLU A 172 2.17 20.48 11.72
C GLU A 172 2.56 21.93 11.44
N GLN A 173 3.74 22.34 11.90
CA GLN A 173 4.26 23.69 11.63
C GLN A 173 4.49 23.94 10.14
N LEU A 174 4.75 22.91 9.32
CA LEU A 174 4.90 23.05 7.88
C LEU A 174 3.61 23.47 7.16
N ASN A 175 2.43 23.22 7.76
CA ASN A 175 1.17 23.68 7.20
C ASN A 175 1.03 25.22 7.17
N ASP A 176 1.77 25.91 8.03
CA ASP A 176 1.76 27.38 8.12
C ASP A 176 2.79 28.02 7.16
N GLU A 177 3.60 27.22 6.50
CA GLU A 177 4.56 27.70 5.51
C GLU A 177 3.85 28.40 4.33
N PRO A 178 4.35 29.55 3.87
CA PRO A 178 3.71 30.35 2.82
C PRO A 178 3.45 29.58 1.51
N SER A 179 4.33 28.64 1.15
CA SER A 179 4.17 27.80 -0.03
C SER A 179 2.97 26.84 0.07
N MET A 180 2.68 26.34 1.26
CA MET A 180 1.53 25.48 1.51
C MET A 180 0.23 26.28 1.50
N LEU A 181 0.24 27.48 2.09
CA LEU A 181 -0.92 28.38 2.13
C LEU A 181 -1.27 28.90 0.73
N LEU A 182 -0.27 29.36 -0.05
CA LEU A 182 -0.47 29.92 -1.39
C LEU A 182 -1.07 28.90 -2.37
N LEU A 183 -0.72 27.64 -2.24
CA LEU A 183 -1.19 26.59 -3.13
C LEU A 183 -2.49 25.94 -2.64
N GLN A 184 -3.08 26.42 -1.53
CA GLN A 184 -4.27 25.83 -0.89
C GLN A 184 -4.12 24.33 -0.63
N ARG A 185 -2.90 23.86 -0.39
CA ARG A 185 -2.57 22.48 -0.16
C ARG A 185 -2.59 22.17 1.33
N LYS A 186 -3.14 21.03 1.67
CA LYS A 186 -3.06 20.49 3.04
C LYS A 186 -2.05 19.36 3.07
N LEU A 187 -1.11 19.46 4.01
CA LEU A 187 -0.28 18.35 4.41
C LEU A 187 -1.14 17.38 5.22
N LEU A 188 -1.22 16.12 4.75
CA LEU A 188 -1.95 15.07 5.43
C LEU A 188 -0.99 14.28 6.33
N LEU A 189 -1.19 14.37 7.64
CA LEU A 189 -0.42 13.59 8.62
C LEU A 189 -1.22 12.35 8.99
N LEU A 190 -0.64 11.18 8.72
CA LEU A 190 -1.29 9.89 8.88
C LEU A 190 -0.48 9.04 9.87
N ASN A 191 -1.14 8.54 10.91
CA ASN A 191 -0.56 7.52 11.75
C ASN A 191 -0.76 6.16 11.10
N SER A 192 0.34 5.50 10.74
CA SER A 192 0.31 4.16 10.17
C SER A 192 0.76 3.14 11.21
N PRO A 193 0.03 2.03 11.36
CA PRO A 193 0.45 0.97 12.27
C PRO A 193 1.82 0.46 11.87
N TRP A 194 2.70 0.39 12.87
CA TRP A 194 4.02 -0.20 12.69
C TRP A 194 3.92 -1.72 12.78
N MET A 195 4.05 -2.38 11.64
CA MET A 195 3.99 -3.84 11.56
C MET A 195 5.37 -4.50 11.73
N GLY A 196 6.28 -3.87 12.47
CA GLY A 196 7.58 -4.43 12.86
C GLY A 196 7.52 -5.80 13.50
N ALA A 197 6.33 -6.20 13.81
CA ALA A 197 5.99 -7.37 14.57
C ALA A 197 5.61 -8.62 13.81
N TYR A 198 5.88 -8.75 12.52
CA TYR A 198 5.77 -10.10 11.91
C TYR A 198 6.57 -11.16 12.68
N ARG A 199 7.41 -10.73 13.61
CA ARG A 199 8.32 -11.59 14.36
C ARG A 199 8.37 -11.34 15.87
N SER A 200 7.59 -10.42 16.41
CA SER A 200 7.54 -10.17 17.86
C SER A 200 6.15 -9.81 18.33
N HIS A 201 5.68 -10.45 19.37
CA HIS A 201 4.34 -10.30 20.00
C HIS A 201 4.17 -8.97 20.77
N GLU A 202 4.91 -7.92 20.46
CA GLU A 202 5.07 -6.74 21.32
C GLU A 202 4.32 -5.49 20.87
N LEU A 203 3.48 -5.55 19.83
CA LEU A 203 2.80 -4.34 19.34
C LEU A 203 1.29 -4.48 19.41
N SER A 204 0.70 -4.02 20.49
CA SER A 204 -0.73 -3.69 20.52
C SER A 204 -0.93 -2.32 19.85
N LEU A 205 -1.54 -2.31 18.70
CA LEU A 205 -1.94 -1.08 18.02
C LEU A 205 -3.25 -0.59 18.62
N GLY A 206 -3.33 0.70 18.92
CA GLY A 206 -4.55 1.34 19.40
C GLY A 206 -5.75 1.01 18.52
N GLN A 207 -6.93 1.07 19.08
CA GLN A 207 -8.20 0.65 18.49
C GLN A 207 -8.37 1.08 17.03
N ILE A 208 -8.06 0.19 16.09
CA ILE A 208 -8.49 0.33 14.70
C ILE A 208 -9.86 -0.34 14.62
N ASN A 209 -10.89 0.48 14.53
CA ASN A 209 -12.30 0.06 14.60
C ASN A 209 -12.79 -0.73 13.38
N SER A 210 -11.99 -0.99 12.35
CA SER A 210 -12.43 -1.76 11.20
C SER A 210 -12.14 -3.25 11.38
N ARG A 211 -13.17 -4.02 11.68
CA ARG A 211 -13.10 -5.48 11.84
C ARG A 211 -13.09 -6.25 10.52
N HIS A 212 -13.27 -5.59 9.39
CA HIS A 212 -13.31 -6.15 8.03
C HIS A 212 -12.19 -5.59 7.19
N CYS A 213 -11.87 -6.24 6.07
CA CYS A 213 -10.81 -5.83 5.18
C CYS A 213 -11.37 -5.11 3.95
N ASP A 214 -11.14 -3.80 3.84
CA ASP A 214 -11.58 -2.99 2.69
C ASP A 214 -10.55 -2.96 1.55
N ASN A 215 -9.37 -3.56 1.73
CA ASN A 215 -8.32 -3.61 0.71
C ASN A 215 -8.51 -4.72 -0.33
N LEU A 216 -9.30 -5.76 -0.01
CA LEU A 216 -9.64 -6.79 -0.98
C LEU A 216 -10.58 -6.22 -2.04
N PHE A 217 -10.39 -6.63 -3.28
CA PHE A 217 -11.19 -6.22 -4.45
C PHE A 217 -11.11 -4.72 -4.81
N SER A 218 -10.32 -3.91 -4.10
CA SER A 218 -10.26 -2.46 -4.35
C SER A 218 -9.29 -2.06 -5.46
N GLY A 219 -8.33 -2.93 -5.81
CA GLY A 219 -7.30 -2.60 -6.80
C GLY A 219 -6.56 -3.81 -7.35
N ILE A 220 -5.61 -3.50 -8.22
CA ILE A 220 -4.64 -4.45 -8.78
C ILE A 220 -3.28 -4.13 -8.15
N TYR A 221 -2.63 -5.13 -7.62
CA TYR A 221 -1.36 -5.01 -6.90
C TYR A 221 -0.36 -5.97 -7.50
N ILE A 222 0.77 -5.48 -7.96
CA ILE A 222 1.80 -6.28 -8.64
C ILE A 222 3.13 -6.09 -7.93
N ASN A 223 3.76 -7.20 -7.53
CA ASN A 223 5.04 -7.19 -6.84
C ASN A 223 6.23 -7.33 -7.81
N PRO A 224 7.49 -7.19 -7.33
CA PRO A 224 8.69 -7.27 -8.18
C PRO A 224 8.89 -8.61 -8.87
N GLU A 225 8.28 -9.68 -8.40
CA GLU A 225 8.28 -11.00 -9.02
C GLU A 225 7.17 -11.15 -10.09
N GLN A 226 6.52 -10.03 -10.46
CA GLN A 226 5.39 -10.00 -11.41
C GLN A 226 4.19 -10.81 -10.91
N GLN A 227 4.02 -11.00 -9.61
CA GLN A 227 2.84 -11.66 -9.05
C GLN A 227 1.75 -10.64 -8.76
N MET A 228 0.52 -10.94 -9.18
CA MET A 228 -0.64 -10.20 -8.72
C MET A 228 -1.00 -10.65 -7.30
N LEU A 229 -1.19 -9.67 -6.42
CA LEU A 229 -1.63 -9.87 -5.04
C LEU A 229 -3.11 -9.50 -4.89
N ALA A 230 -3.79 -10.13 -3.97
CA ALA A 230 -5.20 -9.85 -3.69
C ALA A 230 -5.42 -8.50 -2.96
N CYS A 231 -4.39 -7.99 -2.30
CA CYS A 231 -4.41 -6.69 -1.60
C CYS A 231 -2.99 -6.11 -1.49
N CYS A 232 -2.87 -4.86 -1.05
CA CYS A 232 -1.60 -4.23 -0.66
C CYS A 232 -1.48 -4.07 0.87
N GLY A 233 -2.18 -4.90 1.63
CA GLY A 233 -2.10 -4.88 3.09
C GLY A 233 -0.69 -5.24 3.59
N LEU A 234 -0.42 -4.87 4.85
CA LEU A 234 0.91 -4.98 5.47
C LEU A 234 1.47 -6.40 5.53
N SER A 235 0.64 -7.44 5.35
CA SER A 235 1.05 -8.86 5.40
C SER A 235 0.98 -9.59 4.05
N CYS A 236 0.52 -8.94 2.99
CA CYS A 236 0.15 -9.60 1.73
C CYS A 236 1.29 -10.37 1.06
N GLU A 237 2.52 -9.84 1.10
CA GLU A 237 3.71 -10.49 0.52
C GLU A 237 4.07 -11.82 1.19
N HIS A 238 3.71 -11.98 2.46
CA HIS A 238 4.08 -13.13 3.27
C HIS A 238 3.04 -14.23 3.27
N ILE A 239 1.87 -14.00 2.67
CA ILE A 239 0.74 -14.92 2.67
C ILE A 239 0.56 -15.53 1.26
N PRO A 240 0.95 -16.80 1.03
CA PRO A 240 0.81 -17.44 -0.28
C PRO A 240 -0.63 -17.42 -0.83
N PHE A 241 -1.62 -17.55 0.04
CA PHE A 241 -3.04 -17.52 -0.30
C PHE A 241 -3.50 -16.20 -0.95
N LEU A 242 -2.81 -15.10 -0.67
CA LEU A 242 -3.10 -13.79 -1.26
C LEU A 242 -2.40 -13.56 -2.60
N LYS A 243 -1.57 -14.48 -3.08
CA LYS A 243 -0.93 -14.43 -4.39
C LYS A 243 -1.84 -15.06 -5.45
N LEU A 244 -2.35 -14.25 -6.36
CA LEU A 244 -3.35 -14.66 -7.34
C LEU A 244 -2.74 -15.38 -8.56
N GLY A 245 -1.47 -15.11 -8.83
CA GLY A 245 -0.72 -15.71 -9.92
C GLY A 245 0.23 -14.72 -10.60
N ARG A 246 1.05 -15.23 -11.51
CA ARG A 246 1.99 -14.42 -12.27
C ARG A 246 1.27 -13.65 -13.38
N VAL A 247 1.57 -12.37 -13.46
CA VAL A 247 1.13 -11.49 -14.55
C VAL A 247 2.02 -11.73 -15.76
N LEU A 248 1.40 -11.92 -16.94
CA LEU A 248 2.11 -12.03 -18.20
C LEU A 248 2.69 -10.67 -18.62
N ASP A 249 3.77 -10.71 -19.40
CA ASP A 249 4.50 -9.50 -19.78
C ASP A 249 3.67 -8.49 -20.58
N ASP A 250 2.64 -8.96 -21.29
CA ASP A 250 1.67 -8.15 -22.03
C ASP A 250 0.42 -7.76 -21.24
N GLY A 251 0.30 -8.22 -19.99
CA GLY A 251 -0.85 -7.99 -19.13
C GLY A 251 -2.14 -8.72 -19.52
N SER A 252 -2.12 -9.55 -20.56
CA SER A 252 -3.32 -10.20 -21.13
C SER A 252 -4.12 -11.04 -20.14
N ASN A 253 -3.51 -11.49 -19.04
CA ASN A 253 -4.17 -12.28 -17.99
C ASN A 253 -4.63 -11.47 -16.76
N LEU A 254 -4.42 -10.15 -16.73
CA LEU A 254 -4.75 -9.30 -15.56
C LEU A 254 -6.20 -9.45 -15.13
N GLN A 255 -7.12 -9.30 -16.09
CA GLN A 255 -8.55 -9.39 -15.81
C GLN A 255 -8.95 -10.77 -15.28
N SER A 256 -8.41 -11.84 -15.85
CA SER A 256 -8.70 -13.20 -15.42
C SER A 256 -8.16 -13.49 -14.01
N LEU A 257 -6.95 -13.01 -13.68
CA LEU A 257 -6.37 -13.11 -12.33
C LEU A 257 -7.22 -12.34 -11.31
N TYR A 258 -7.62 -11.11 -11.65
CA TYR A 258 -8.48 -10.31 -10.80
C TYR A 258 -9.83 -10.99 -10.55
N GLN A 259 -10.47 -11.52 -11.58
CA GLN A 259 -11.77 -12.17 -11.49
C GLN A 259 -11.76 -13.49 -10.69
N ARG A 260 -10.65 -14.23 -10.67
CA ARG A 260 -10.53 -15.47 -9.88
C ARG A 260 -10.83 -15.30 -8.39
N GLN A 261 -10.61 -14.11 -7.85
CA GLN A 261 -10.86 -13.82 -6.43
C GLN A 261 -12.33 -14.02 -6.04
N TYR A 262 -13.26 -13.81 -6.98
CA TYR A 262 -14.70 -13.89 -6.74
C TYR A 262 -15.22 -15.33 -6.69
N ASN A 263 -14.40 -16.30 -7.09
CA ASN A 263 -14.69 -17.73 -6.98
C ASN A 263 -14.13 -18.35 -5.69
N ASP A 264 -13.54 -17.54 -4.82
CA ASP A 264 -12.89 -17.99 -3.59
C ASP A 264 -13.70 -17.54 -2.37
N LEU A 265 -14.43 -18.48 -1.77
CA LEU A 265 -15.28 -18.21 -0.62
C LEU A 265 -14.52 -17.64 0.60
N LEU A 266 -13.24 -18.01 0.77
CA LEU A 266 -12.44 -17.45 1.88
C LEU A 266 -12.09 -15.99 1.64
N LYS A 267 -11.85 -15.58 0.39
CA LYS A 267 -11.63 -14.16 0.07
C LYS A 267 -12.92 -13.34 0.23
N LEU A 268 -14.06 -13.90 -0.17
CA LEU A 268 -15.36 -13.27 0.08
C LEU A 268 -15.63 -13.14 1.58
N TRP A 269 -15.26 -14.14 2.36
CA TRP A 269 -15.41 -14.11 3.82
C TRP A 269 -14.49 -13.07 4.47
N LEU A 270 -13.22 -13.02 4.07
CA LEU A 270 -12.29 -11.97 4.50
C LEU A 270 -12.81 -10.56 4.21
N PHE A 271 -13.38 -10.36 3.03
CA PHE A 271 -13.94 -9.08 2.63
C PHE A 271 -15.19 -8.71 3.43
N THR A 272 -16.09 -9.66 3.68
CA THR A 272 -17.39 -9.38 4.32
C THR A 272 -17.30 -9.30 5.83
N GLU A 273 -16.67 -10.27 6.47
CA GLU A 273 -16.61 -10.39 7.93
C GLU A 273 -15.25 -10.03 8.53
N GLY A 274 -14.19 -10.15 7.73
CA GLY A 274 -12.81 -9.85 8.13
C GLY A 274 -12.09 -10.99 8.86
N PRO A 275 -10.75 -10.91 8.94
CA PRO A 275 -9.93 -11.99 9.49
C PRO A 275 -10.12 -12.18 10.99
N THR A 276 -10.42 -11.11 11.74
CA THR A 276 -10.68 -11.18 13.19
C THR A 276 -11.85 -12.10 13.52
N LYS A 277 -12.98 -11.95 12.83
CA LYS A 277 -14.15 -12.85 13.05
C LYS A 277 -13.85 -14.27 12.57
N MET A 278 -13.08 -14.41 11.50
CA MET A 278 -12.67 -15.73 11.01
C MET A 278 -11.78 -16.46 12.02
N LEU A 279 -10.85 -15.76 12.70
CA LEU A 279 -10.04 -16.30 13.81
C LEU A 279 -10.92 -16.76 14.98
N GLN A 280 -11.88 -15.94 15.41
CA GLN A 280 -12.84 -16.30 16.46
C GLN A 280 -13.62 -17.56 16.08
N PHE A 281 -14.00 -17.68 14.81
CA PHE A 281 -14.68 -18.85 14.29
C PHE A 281 -13.80 -20.11 14.33
N CYS A 282 -12.49 -19.96 14.21
CA CYS A 282 -11.53 -21.03 14.38
C CYS A 282 -11.32 -21.42 15.86
N GLY A 283 -11.87 -20.66 16.80
CA GLY A 283 -11.62 -20.85 18.24
C GLY A 283 -10.23 -20.38 18.66
N ALA A 284 -9.60 -19.54 17.85
CA ALA A 284 -8.31 -18.96 18.18
C ALA A 284 -8.47 -17.84 19.21
N GLU A 285 -7.56 -17.80 20.19
CA GLU A 285 -7.43 -16.65 21.07
C GLU A 285 -7.01 -15.44 20.21
N HIS A 286 -7.74 -14.35 20.35
CA HIS A 286 -7.47 -13.10 19.66
C HIS A 286 -6.92 -12.10 20.67
N PRO A 287 -5.66 -11.67 20.55
CA PRO A 287 -5.15 -10.57 21.36
C PRO A 287 -6.00 -9.32 21.10
N GLN A 288 -6.49 -8.68 22.14
CA GLN A 288 -7.17 -7.40 21.99
C GLN A 288 -6.15 -6.39 21.46
N ASN A 289 -6.53 -5.61 20.43
CA ASN A 289 -5.74 -4.55 19.83
C ASN A 289 -4.71 -4.95 18.74
N THR A 290 -4.88 -6.09 18.06
CA THR A 290 -4.08 -6.40 16.86
C THR A 290 -4.60 -5.68 15.62
N HIS A 291 -3.70 -5.40 14.69
CA HIS A 291 -4.08 -4.87 13.38
C HIS A 291 -4.71 -5.97 12.52
N VAL A 292 -5.70 -5.62 11.71
CA VAL A 292 -6.42 -6.56 10.82
C VAL A 292 -5.49 -7.39 9.91
N CYS A 293 -4.35 -6.84 9.48
CA CYS A 293 -3.37 -7.57 8.68
C CYS A 293 -2.58 -8.61 9.49
N GLU A 294 -2.39 -8.40 10.79
CA GLU A 294 -1.79 -9.39 11.69
C GLU A 294 -2.74 -10.56 11.92
N ASP A 295 -4.03 -10.27 12.12
CA ASP A 295 -5.06 -11.29 12.17
C ASP A 295 -5.11 -12.10 10.89
N CYS A 296 -5.00 -11.43 9.74
CA CYS A 296 -4.96 -12.07 8.43
C CYS A 296 -3.74 -13.00 8.30
N LEU A 297 -2.57 -12.56 8.77
CA LEU A 297 -1.35 -13.37 8.80
C LEU A 297 -1.52 -14.62 9.68
N ASN A 298 -1.98 -14.43 10.92
CA ASN A 298 -2.21 -15.52 11.88
C ASN A 298 -3.27 -16.52 11.39
N LEU A 299 -4.29 -16.03 10.69
CA LEU A 299 -5.34 -16.86 10.11
C LEU A 299 -4.82 -17.70 8.95
N LEU A 300 -4.15 -17.05 7.98
CA LEU A 300 -3.86 -17.65 6.67
C LEU A 300 -2.52 -18.40 6.60
N LEU A 301 -1.63 -18.24 7.57
CA LEU A 301 -0.43 -19.06 7.72
C LEU A 301 -0.66 -20.31 8.59
N ASN A 302 -1.76 -20.40 9.29
CA ASN A 302 -2.08 -21.55 10.14
C ASN A 302 -2.91 -22.58 9.35
N GLU A 303 -2.30 -23.72 9.04
CA GLU A 303 -2.98 -24.79 8.29
C GLU A 303 -4.24 -25.35 8.99
N GLN A 304 -4.28 -25.39 10.33
CA GLN A 304 -5.45 -25.89 11.06
C GLN A 304 -6.62 -24.92 10.91
N HIS A 305 -6.36 -23.61 10.98
CA HIS A 305 -7.37 -22.59 10.73
C HIS A 305 -7.91 -22.69 9.30
N LEU A 306 -7.02 -22.79 8.30
CA LEU A 306 -7.43 -22.93 6.90
C LEU A 306 -8.28 -24.18 6.67
N ARG A 307 -7.89 -25.35 7.19
CA ARG A 307 -8.67 -26.60 7.07
C ARG A 307 -10.04 -26.44 7.70
N ARG A 308 -10.15 -25.82 8.91
CA ARG A 308 -11.41 -25.57 9.57
C ARG A 308 -12.31 -24.63 8.77
N LEU A 309 -11.76 -23.52 8.25
CA LEU A 309 -12.52 -22.58 7.43
C LEU A 309 -13.01 -23.22 6.13
N MET A 310 -12.18 -24.02 5.48
CA MET A 310 -12.56 -24.73 4.25
C MET A 310 -13.70 -25.72 4.49
N SER A 311 -13.70 -26.43 5.63
CA SER A 311 -14.76 -27.42 5.96
C SER A 311 -16.14 -26.78 6.13
N ILE A 312 -16.21 -25.52 6.53
CA ILE A 312 -17.47 -24.81 6.85
C ILE A 312 -17.82 -23.70 5.85
N SER A 313 -16.87 -23.32 4.99
CA SER A 313 -17.10 -22.26 4.00
C SER A 313 -18.26 -22.59 3.06
N GLN A 314 -18.47 -23.88 2.74
CA GLN A 314 -19.56 -24.33 1.89
C GLN A 314 -20.93 -24.13 2.55
N GLU A 315 -21.05 -24.39 3.85
CA GLU A 315 -22.29 -24.17 4.62
C GLU A 315 -22.64 -22.68 4.70
N LYS A 316 -21.61 -21.82 4.79
CA LYS A 316 -21.75 -20.37 4.81
C LYS A 316 -21.89 -19.73 3.42
N ALA A 317 -21.73 -20.48 2.33
CA ALA A 317 -21.64 -19.92 0.99
C ALA A 317 -22.78 -18.94 0.67
N ASN A 318 -24.03 -19.32 0.91
CA ASN A 318 -25.18 -18.47 0.59
C ASN A 318 -25.19 -17.15 1.38
N SER A 319 -24.87 -17.20 2.68
CA SER A 319 -24.80 -16.01 3.53
C SER A 319 -23.64 -15.11 3.14
N LEU A 320 -22.48 -15.66 2.78
CA LEU A 320 -21.33 -14.90 2.31
C LEU A 320 -21.60 -14.23 0.98
N LEU A 321 -22.25 -14.92 0.04
CA LEU A 321 -22.61 -14.36 -1.26
C LEU A 321 -23.58 -13.18 -1.11
N LEU A 322 -24.59 -13.31 -0.25
CA LEU A 322 -25.52 -12.24 0.05
C LEU A 322 -24.82 -11.06 0.71
N SER A 323 -23.99 -11.31 1.74
CA SER A 323 -23.25 -10.27 2.44
C SER A 323 -22.29 -9.54 1.50
N TYR A 324 -21.63 -10.27 0.57
CA TYR A 324 -20.80 -9.68 -0.47
C TYR A 324 -21.62 -8.72 -1.37
N GLN A 325 -22.78 -9.16 -1.88
CA GLN A 325 -23.61 -8.34 -2.74
C GLN A 325 -24.06 -7.05 -2.08
N LEU A 326 -24.47 -7.13 -0.81
CA LEU A 326 -24.87 -5.96 -0.01
C LEU A 326 -23.70 -4.99 0.20
N LYS A 327 -22.52 -5.50 0.54
CA LYS A 327 -21.32 -4.66 0.75
C LYS A 327 -20.80 -4.07 -0.58
N ALA A 328 -20.79 -4.84 -1.66
CA ALA A 328 -20.35 -4.39 -2.97
C ALA A 328 -21.24 -3.27 -3.52
N ALA A 329 -22.55 -3.34 -3.30
CA ALA A 329 -23.49 -2.28 -3.70
C ALA A 329 -23.28 -0.94 -2.97
N GLN A 330 -22.61 -0.95 -1.82
CA GLN A 330 -22.26 0.27 -1.07
C GLN A 330 -20.95 0.92 -1.57
N GLN A 331 -20.14 0.19 -2.37
CA GLN A 331 -18.85 0.65 -2.89
C GLN A 331 -18.87 1.02 -4.37
N SER A 332 -19.97 0.72 -5.07
CA SER A 332 -20.24 1.13 -6.45
C SER A 332 -20.80 2.55 -6.52
#